data_03c73cd68360df82938059694d00fe42
#
_entry.id   03c73cd68360df82938059694d00fe42
#
_cell.length_a   1.000
_cell.length_b   1.000
_cell.length_c   1.000
_cell.angle_alpha   90.00
_cell.angle_beta   90.00
_cell.angle_gamma   90.00
#
_symmetry.space_group_name_H-M   'P 1'
#
loop_
_entity.id
_entity.type
_entity.pdbx_description
1 polymer ?
#
loop_
_entity_poly.entity_id
_entity_poly.type
_entity_poly.pdbx_seq_one_letter_code
_entity_poly.pdbx_strand_id
1 'polypeptide(L)'
;MTGTLLHDSPPAEVRYWLGIDAGGTKSLASLIDEDGRELGRVRAGAGNLRIGFEAVEELTLGMAQEALHQAGLPQDCLGAVGLGLGLAGLSRASQSRQLATSQWPFAKVAIASDAEIAHLGAHQGEDGAILIVGTGSIAYLKVGGKVDTMGGYGFPISDEASGAALGLSAVRHALRALDGRTQSTPLSDAVTGQFDDSTAAVIEWMETAAPGDFASFAPLVISYAERGDYIARSIVIEAVRHIERFIETIFEKGAPRCSLMGGLAAHLRPWLRARTSEMLVEPAGDAVSGALMLAGAPHAAVQRAASNPENGA
;
A
#
# COMPACT_ATOMS: atom_id res chain seq x y z
N MET A 1 -5.65 4.19 19.29
CA MET A 1 -5.31 5.61 19.03
C MET A 1 -3.91 5.64 18.47
N THR A 2 -3.77 5.61 17.16
CA THR A 2 -2.52 5.92 16.47
C THR A 2 -2.47 7.45 16.42
N GLY A 3 -1.80 8.07 17.40
CA GLY A 3 -1.66 9.51 17.44
C GLY A 3 -0.63 9.96 16.41
N THR A 4 -0.99 10.86 15.54
CA THR A 4 -0.06 11.62 14.70
C THR A 4 0.97 12.27 15.63
N LEU A 5 2.23 11.84 15.55
CA LEU A 5 3.31 12.43 16.34
C LEU A 5 3.91 13.57 15.54
N LEU A 6 3.82 14.76 16.10
CA LEU A 6 4.45 15.97 15.56
C LEU A 6 5.78 16.20 16.29
N HIS A 7 6.85 16.36 15.55
CA HIS A 7 8.12 16.89 16.06
C HIS A 7 8.24 18.33 15.53
N ASP A 8 8.22 19.28 16.44
CA ASP A 8 8.44 20.70 16.13
C ASP A 8 9.94 21.02 16.29
N SER A 9 10.65 21.15 15.17
CA SER A 9 11.90 21.92 15.15
C SER A 9 11.60 23.42 15.32
N PRO A 10 12.55 24.28 15.74
CA PRO A 10 12.30 25.71 15.84
C PRO A 10 11.68 26.23 14.53
N PRO A 11 10.73 27.18 14.57
CA PRO A 11 9.82 27.47 13.47
C PRO A 11 10.54 28.04 12.26
N ALA A 12 11.06 27.14 11.42
CA ALA A 12 11.38 27.47 10.04
C ALA A 12 10.06 27.50 9.28
N GLU A 13 9.84 28.53 8.49
CA GLU A 13 8.66 28.65 7.63
C GLU A 13 8.67 27.50 6.61
N VAL A 14 7.61 26.68 6.66
CA VAL A 14 7.46 25.57 5.70
C VAL A 14 7.09 26.18 4.34
N ARG A 15 7.91 25.89 3.31
CA ARG A 15 7.72 26.36 1.93
C ARG A 15 7.46 25.22 0.96
N TYR A 16 7.86 24.03 1.32
CA TYR A 16 7.74 22.83 0.50
C TYR A 16 7.13 21.72 1.33
N TRP A 17 6.40 20.82 0.70
CA TRP A 17 5.84 19.63 1.36
C TRP A 17 6.28 18.38 0.63
N LEU A 18 6.82 17.46 1.39
CA LEU A 18 7.24 16.13 0.91
C LEU A 18 6.32 15.07 1.50
N GLY A 19 5.56 14.40 0.64
CA GLY A 19 4.77 13.23 1.00
C GLY A 19 5.50 11.96 0.60
N ILE A 20 5.69 11.03 1.54
CA ILE A 20 6.31 9.73 1.28
C ILE A 20 5.36 8.61 1.67
N ASP A 21 5.08 7.71 0.72
CA ASP A 21 4.45 6.40 0.95
C ASP A 21 5.55 5.33 0.94
N ALA A 22 5.96 4.88 2.12
CA ALA A 22 7.01 3.87 2.30
C ALA A 22 6.38 2.48 2.47
N GLY A 23 6.14 1.82 1.35
CA GLY A 23 5.43 0.55 1.25
C GLY A 23 6.32 -0.68 1.47
N GLY A 24 5.67 -1.86 1.48
CA GLY A 24 6.34 -3.15 1.71
C GLY A 24 7.28 -3.60 0.59
N THR A 25 7.08 -3.13 -0.64
CA THR A 25 7.85 -3.53 -1.84
C THR A 25 8.50 -2.36 -2.56
N LYS A 26 7.91 -1.19 -2.47
CA LYS A 26 8.37 0.06 -3.08
C LYS A 26 7.99 1.25 -2.21
N SER A 27 8.71 2.34 -2.38
CA SER A 27 8.40 3.64 -1.78
C SER A 27 8.23 4.69 -2.87
N LEU A 28 7.30 5.62 -2.65
CA LEU A 28 7.02 6.73 -3.55
C LEU A 28 7.06 8.05 -2.77
N ALA A 29 7.65 9.07 -3.34
CA ALA A 29 7.65 10.41 -2.79
C ALA A 29 7.27 11.46 -3.83
N SER A 30 6.60 12.51 -3.38
CA SER A 30 6.32 13.72 -4.16
C SER A 30 6.64 14.94 -3.33
N LEU A 31 7.42 15.87 -3.91
CA LEU A 31 7.73 17.19 -3.36
C LEU A 31 6.90 18.23 -4.10
N ILE A 32 6.15 19.05 -3.37
CA ILE A 32 5.34 20.12 -3.96
C ILE A 32 5.67 21.47 -3.32
N ASP A 33 5.39 22.56 -4.06
CA ASP A 33 5.38 23.93 -3.55
C ASP A 33 3.98 24.37 -3.04
N GLU A 34 3.87 25.64 -2.62
CA GLU A 34 2.61 26.23 -2.12
C GLU A 34 1.49 26.29 -3.15
N ASP A 35 1.85 26.33 -4.43
CA ASP A 35 0.90 26.31 -5.54
C ASP A 35 0.47 24.90 -5.95
N GLY A 36 1.04 23.86 -5.34
CA GLY A 36 0.77 22.45 -5.64
C GLY A 36 1.46 21.98 -6.93
N ARG A 37 2.48 22.69 -7.40
CA ARG A 37 3.32 22.23 -8.49
C ARG A 37 4.21 21.11 -7.96
N GLU A 38 4.22 19.96 -8.62
CA GLU A 38 5.17 18.89 -8.33
C GLU A 38 6.57 19.32 -8.82
N LEU A 39 7.51 19.39 -7.87
CA LEU A 39 8.88 19.81 -8.11
C LEU A 39 9.83 18.62 -8.29
N GLY A 40 9.47 17.48 -7.67
CA GLY A 40 10.25 16.26 -7.76
C GLY A 40 9.40 15.05 -7.37
N ARG A 41 9.63 13.92 -8.07
CA ARG A 41 8.99 12.63 -7.80
C ARG A 41 10.04 11.55 -7.74
N VAL A 42 10.07 10.80 -6.63
CA VAL A 42 11.10 9.79 -6.38
C VAL A 42 10.47 8.43 -6.16
N ARG A 43 11.10 7.39 -6.74
CA ARG A 43 10.78 5.99 -6.48
C ARG A 43 11.99 5.32 -5.84
N ALA A 44 11.76 4.53 -4.80
CA ALA A 44 12.78 3.76 -4.11
C ALA A 44 12.29 2.35 -3.80
N GLY A 45 13.16 1.54 -3.24
CA GLY A 45 12.85 0.18 -2.79
C GLY A 45 11.88 0.13 -1.61
N ALA A 46 11.77 -1.04 -0.98
CA ALA A 46 10.93 -1.25 0.20
C ALA A 46 11.34 -0.31 1.36
N GLY A 47 10.35 0.32 2.00
CA GLY A 47 10.53 1.27 3.10
C GLY A 47 9.76 0.90 4.37
N ASN A 48 9.38 -0.38 4.54
CA ASN A 48 8.66 -0.84 5.71
C ASN A 48 9.57 -1.02 6.93
N LEU A 49 9.00 -0.98 8.15
CA LEU A 49 9.76 -1.11 9.40
C LEU A 49 10.51 -2.44 9.60
N ARG A 50 10.31 -3.44 8.74
CA ARG A 50 11.07 -4.71 8.81
C ARG A 50 12.53 -4.54 8.43
N ILE A 51 12.88 -3.50 7.66
CA ILE A 51 14.27 -3.19 7.28
C ILE A 51 15.05 -2.51 8.41
N GLY A 52 14.37 -2.11 9.50
CA GLY A 52 14.96 -1.42 10.66
C GLY A 52 14.76 0.11 10.60
N PHE A 53 14.86 0.75 11.76
CA PHE A 53 14.62 2.20 11.89
C PHE A 53 15.66 3.03 11.14
N GLU A 54 16.94 2.70 11.28
CA GLU A 54 18.06 3.39 10.62
C GLU A 54 17.91 3.35 9.10
N ALA A 55 17.58 2.20 8.54
CA ALA A 55 17.37 2.05 7.10
C ALA A 55 16.14 2.84 6.59
N VAL A 56 15.08 2.98 7.40
CA VAL A 56 13.94 3.84 7.08
C VAL A 56 14.34 5.32 7.10
N GLU A 57 15.16 5.74 8.06
CA GLU A 57 15.69 7.11 8.13
C GLU A 57 16.57 7.42 6.91
N GLU A 58 17.51 6.55 6.59
CA GLU A 58 18.38 6.69 5.41
C GLU A 58 17.58 6.75 4.12
N LEU A 59 16.60 5.86 3.94
CA LEU A 59 15.71 5.86 2.79
C LEU A 59 14.94 7.19 2.67
N THR A 60 14.36 7.65 3.79
CA THR A 60 13.59 8.90 3.83
C THR A 60 14.44 10.11 3.46
N LEU A 61 15.64 10.20 4.04
CA LEU A 61 16.60 11.28 3.73
C LEU A 61 17.08 11.20 2.29
N GLY A 62 17.42 10.02 1.78
CA GLY A 62 17.82 9.82 0.38
C GLY A 62 16.73 10.23 -0.60
N MET A 63 15.47 9.86 -0.34
CA MET A 63 14.33 10.29 -1.18
C MET A 63 14.11 11.80 -1.12
N ALA A 64 14.26 12.43 0.05
CA ALA A 64 14.13 13.88 0.19
C ALA A 64 15.23 14.63 -0.57
N GLN A 65 16.47 14.17 -0.46
CA GLN A 65 17.61 14.76 -1.17
C GLN A 65 17.46 14.64 -2.68
N GLU A 66 17.02 13.49 -3.17
CA GLU A 66 16.76 13.28 -4.59
C GLU A 66 15.60 14.16 -5.09
N ALA A 67 14.52 14.31 -4.31
CA ALA A 67 13.42 15.18 -4.68
C ALA A 67 13.85 16.66 -4.76
N LEU A 68 14.68 17.14 -3.83
CA LEU A 68 15.27 18.49 -3.90
C LEU A 68 16.20 18.66 -5.12
N HIS A 69 16.99 17.65 -5.42
CA HIS A 69 17.86 17.65 -6.59
C HIS A 69 17.07 17.80 -7.89
N GLN A 70 15.99 17.02 -8.06
CA GLN A 70 15.08 17.12 -9.21
C GLN A 70 14.40 18.50 -9.30
N ALA A 71 14.12 19.11 -8.14
CA ALA A 71 13.57 20.46 -8.05
C ALA A 71 14.60 21.58 -8.37
N GLY A 72 15.89 21.26 -8.49
CA GLY A 72 16.96 22.25 -8.59
C GLY A 72 17.19 23.05 -7.31
N LEU A 73 16.75 22.52 -6.15
CA LEU A 73 16.85 23.15 -4.84
C LEU A 73 18.10 22.66 -4.09
N PRO A 74 18.81 23.55 -3.36
CA PRO A 74 19.95 23.15 -2.55
C PRO A 74 19.52 22.32 -1.33
N GLN A 75 20.44 21.49 -0.82
CA GLN A 75 20.17 20.53 0.27
C GLN A 75 19.79 21.19 1.61
N ASP A 76 20.23 22.43 1.85
CA ASP A 76 19.86 23.22 3.03
C ASP A 76 18.36 23.60 3.06
N CYS A 77 17.67 23.48 1.92
CA CYS A 77 16.20 23.63 1.86
C CYS A 77 15.43 22.56 2.65
N LEU A 78 16.08 21.44 3.09
CA LEU A 78 15.44 20.46 3.99
C LEU A 78 14.83 21.14 5.22
N GLY A 79 15.49 22.18 5.77
CA GLY A 79 14.98 22.96 6.89
C GLY A 79 13.70 23.78 6.60
N ALA A 80 13.26 23.86 5.33
CA ALA A 80 12.01 24.48 4.92
C ALA A 80 10.95 23.48 4.42
N VAL A 81 11.22 22.16 4.52
CA VAL A 81 10.33 21.09 4.09
C VAL A 81 9.48 20.58 5.25
N GLY A 82 8.17 20.50 5.06
CA GLY A 82 7.28 19.71 5.89
C GLY A 82 7.23 18.26 5.34
N LEU A 83 7.56 17.27 6.17
CA LEU A 83 7.54 15.85 5.83
C LEU A 83 6.26 15.18 6.35
N GLY A 84 5.55 14.48 5.47
CA GLY A 84 4.54 13.48 5.82
C GLY A 84 5.01 12.09 5.38
N LEU A 85 5.20 11.19 6.35
CA LEU A 85 5.75 9.86 6.11
C LEU A 85 4.71 8.80 6.49
N GLY A 86 4.23 8.06 5.49
CA GLY A 86 3.42 6.85 5.68
C GLY A 86 4.29 5.61 5.65
N LEU A 87 4.18 4.76 6.66
CA LEU A 87 5.03 3.60 6.84
C LEU A 87 4.24 2.31 6.92
N ALA A 88 4.54 1.36 6.04
CA ALA A 88 4.04 0.01 6.14
C ALA A 88 4.62 -0.69 7.39
N GLY A 89 3.75 -1.42 8.11
CA GLY A 89 4.12 -2.14 9.32
C GLY A 89 4.21 -1.28 10.58
N LEU A 90 3.78 -0.03 10.54
CA LEU A 90 3.66 0.84 11.71
C LEU A 90 2.43 0.44 12.56
N SER A 91 2.55 -0.65 13.33
CA SER A 91 1.43 -1.23 14.08
C SER A 91 1.47 -0.96 15.59
N ARG A 92 2.60 -0.43 16.11
CA ARG A 92 2.79 -0.24 17.55
C ARG A 92 3.11 1.22 17.89
N ALA A 93 2.43 1.77 18.90
CA ALA A 93 2.70 3.12 19.40
C ALA A 93 4.15 3.36 19.86
N SER A 94 4.87 2.30 20.24
CA SER A 94 6.31 2.37 20.58
C SER A 94 7.17 2.67 19.36
N GLN A 95 6.84 2.11 18.20
CA GLN A 95 7.57 2.31 16.94
C GLN A 95 7.41 3.76 16.45
N SER A 96 6.18 4.28 16.47
CA SER A 96 5.92 5.68 16.12
C SER A 96 6.68 6.65 17.02
N ARG A 97 6.74 6.36 18.33
CA ARG A 97 7.50 7.18 19.28
C ARG A 97 9.00 7.15 19.01
N GLN A 98 9.57 6.00 18.67
CA GLN A 98 10.99 5.89 18.36
C GLN A 98 11.35 6.73 17.13
N LEU A 99 10.58 6.65 16.05
CA LEU A 99 10.76 7.49 14.86
C LEU A 99 10.57 8.99 15.14
N ALA A 100 9.64 9.34 16.05
CA ALA A 100 9.42 10.72 16.43
C ALA A 100 10.57 11.33 17.26
N THR A 101 11.42 10.49 17.89
CA THR A 101 12.61 10.94 18.64
C THR A 101 13.85 11.10 17.76
N SER A 102 13.79 10.69 16.48
CA SER A 102 14.86 10.88 15.51
C SER A 102 15.07 12.37 15.22
N GLN A 103 16.33 12.75 15.01
CA GLN A 103 16.69 14.13 14.65
C GLN A 103 16.53 14.33 13.14
N TRP A 104 15.33 14.69 12.73
CA TRP A 104 15.03 14.99 11.34
C TRP A 104 15.48 16.41 10.94
N PRO A 105 16.08 16.62 9.75
CA PRO A 105 16.47 17.94 9.28
C PRO A 105 15.32 18.77 8.70
N PHE A 106 14.08 18.32 8.84
CA PHE A 106 12.89 18.95 8.28
C PHE A 106 12.29 19.98 9.23
N ALA A 107 11.64 21.00 8.68
CA ALA A 107 10.91 22.02 9.45
C ALA A 107 9.78 21.41 10.31
N LYS A 108 9.13 20.38 9.77
CA LYS A 108 8.05 19.66 10.43
C LYS A 108 8.05 18.21 9.97
N VAL A 109 7.75 17.28 10.87
CA VAL A 109 7.62 15.85 10.56
C VAL A 109 6.33 15.32 11.14
N ALA A 110 5.56 14.61 10.30
CA ALA A 110 4.38 13.86 10.72
C ALA A 110 4.47 12.44 10.15
N ILE A 111 4.26 11.45 11.01
CA ILE A 111 4.40 10.03 10.67
C ILE A 111 3.11 9.30 10.99
N ALA A 112 2.63 8.51 10.03
CA ALA A 112 1.42 7.71 10.14
C ALA A 112 1.62 6.32 9.50
N SER A 113 0.64 5.43 9.63
CA SER A 113 0.65 4.17 8.87
C SER A 113 0.37 4.41 7.39
N ASP A 114 0.82 3.49 6.54
CA ASP A 114 0.49 3.44 5.11
C ASP A 114 -1.04 3.45 4.87
N ALA A 115 -1.80 2.71 5.68
CA ALA A 115 -3.25 2.70 5.62
C ALA A 115 -3.88 4.05 6.01
N GLU A 116 -3.31 4.77 6.99
CA GLU A 116 -3.79 6.08 7.39
C GLU A 116 -3.59 7.13 6.30
N ILE A 117 -2.41 7.19 5.67
CA ILE A 117 -2.17 8.11 4.55
C ILE A 117 -2.99 7.73 3.32
N ALA A 118 -3.18 6.45 3.04
CA ALA A 118 -4.05 6.01 1.96
C ALA A 118 -5.52 6.45 2.19
N HIS A 119 -6.01 6.37 3.43
CA HIS A 119 -7.33 6.87 3.80
C HIS A 119 -7.42 8.40 3.69
N LEU A 120 -6.39 9.14 4.15
CA LEU A 120 -6.33 10.58 4.01
C LEU A 120 -6.41 11.00 2.54
N GLY A 121 -5.66 10.34 1.66
CA GLY A 121 -5.71 10.59 0.22
C GLY A 121 -7.09 10.26 -0.38
N ALA A 122 -7.62 9.08 -0.07
CA ALA A 122 -8.88 8.60 -0.63
C ALA A 122 -10.09 9.44 -0.20
N HIS A 123 -10.14 9.87 1.05
CA HIS A 123 -11.32 10.51 1.64
C HIS A 123 -11.06 11.91 2.19
N GLN A 124 -9.86 12.48 1.97
CA GLN A 124 -9.51 13.85 2.36
C GLN A 124 -9.72 14.14 3.86
N GLY A 125 -9.51 13.10 4.68
CA GLY A 125 -9.70 13.16 6.13
C GLY A 125 -11.14 13.03 6.63
N GLU A 126 -12.12 12.96 5.73
CA GLU A 126 -13.52 12.71 6.04
C GLU A 126 -13.78 11.27 6.50
N ASP A 127 -14.93 11.01 7.13
CA ASP A 127 -15.38 9.67 7.48
C ASP A 127 -15.55 8.79 6.23
N GLY A 128 -15.08 7.55 6.33
CA GLY A 128 -15.10 6.57 5.26
C GLY A 128 -14.21 5.39 5.57
N ALA A 129 -14.07 4.50 4.61
CA ALA A 129 -13.20 3.35 4.70
C ALA A 129 -12.43 3.13 3.41
N ILE A 130 -11.29 2.50 3.54
CA ILE A 130 -10.55 1.93 2.41
C ILE A 130 -10.35 0.45 2.65
N LEU A 131 -10.36 -0.33 1.58
CA LEU A 131 -9.87 -1.71 1.54
C LEU A 131 -8.67 -1.75 0.60
N ILE A 132 -7.49 -1.95 1.16
CA ILE A 132 -6.26 -2.08 0.38
C ILE A 132 -6.05 -3.55 0.05
N VAL A 133 -5.87 -3.87 -1.24
CA VAL A 133 -5.56 -5.21 -1.74
C VAL A 133 -4.32 -5.13 -2.63
N GLY A 134 -3.19 -5.53 -2.07
CA GLY A 134 -1.88 -5.52 -2.71
C GLY A 134 -1.12 -6.82 -2.42
N THR A 135 0.15 -6.74 -2.01
CA THR A 135 0.91 -7.89 -1.49
C THR A 135 0.23 -8.49 -0.27
N GLY A 136 -0.26 -7.67 0.66
CA GLY A 136 -1.18 -8.00 1.75
C GLY A 136 -2.56 -7.40 1.53
N SER A 137 -3.46 -7.53 2.53
CA SER A 137 -4.76 -6.87 2.52
C SER A 137 -5.16 -6.33 3.90
N ILE A 138 -5.73 -5.13 3.93
CA ILE A 138 -6.19 -4.48 5.16
C ILE A 138 -7.34 -3.52 4.86
N ALA A 139 -8.32 -3.47 5.72
CA ALA A 139 -9.31 -2.41 5.74
C ALA A 139 -8.99 -1.41 6.87
N TYR A 140 -9.08 -0.12 6.55
CA TYR A 140 -8.94 0.99 7.49
C TYR A 140 -10.20 1.84 7.44
N LEU A 141 -10.79 2.11 8.60
CA LEU A 141 -12.06 2.81 8.74
C LEU A 141 -11.90 4.00 9.67
N LYS A 142 -12.53 5.13 9.30
CA LYS A 142 -12.75 6.27 10.17
C LYS A 142 -14.23 6.60 10.18
N VAL A 143 -14.87 6.50 11.36
CA VAL A 143 -16.31 6.72 11.53
C VAL A 143 -16.53 7.50 12.81
N GLY A 144 -17.13 8.70 12.70
CA GLY A 144 -17.35 9.59 13.85
C GLY A 144 -16.08 9.95 14.59
N GLY A 145 -14.98 10.12 13.87
CA GLY A 145 -13.65 10.42 14.42
C GLY A 145 -12.94 9.23 15.09
N LYS A 146 -13.54 8.03 15.09
CA LYS A 146 -12.91 6.80 15.59
C LYS A 146 -12.29 6.03 14.45
N VAL A 147 -11.09 5.54 14.67
CA VAL A 147 -10.35 4.69 13.74
C VAL A 147 -10.47 3.24 14.16
N ASP A 148 -10.72 2.36 13.18
CA ASP A 148 -10.71 0.91 13.33
C ASP A 148 -10.02 0.26 12.13
N THR A 149 -9.50 -0.96 12.29
CA THR A 149 -8.87 -1.75 11.24
C THR A 149 -9.41 -3.16 11.23
N MET A 150 -9.45 -3.80 10.07
CA MET A 150 -9.84 -5.20 9.92
C MET A 150 -8.87 -5.91 8.97
N GLY A 151 -8.51 -7.15 9.29
CA GLY A 151 -7.49 -7.90 8.55
C GLY A 151 -6.09 -7.32 8.75
N GLY A 152 -5.18 -7.61 7.84
CA GLY A 152 -3.81 -7.09 7.90
C GLY A 152 -2.97 -7.67 9.03
N TYR A 153 -3.33 -8.83 9.55
CA TYR A 153 -2.59 -9.48 10.65
C TYR A 153 -1.36 -10.23 10.17
N GLY A 154 -1.14 -10.24 8.87
CA GLY A 154 0.04 -10.79 8.24
C GLY A 154 -0.16 -12.18 7.64
N PHE A 155 0.51 -12.37 6.50
CA PHE A 155 0.58 -13.64 5.79
C PHE A 155 1.41 -14.67 6.58
N PRO A 156 1.05 -15.98 6.61
CA PRO A 156 -0.07 -16.59 5.88
C PRO A 156 -1.37 -16.74 6.70
N ILE A 157 -1.46 -16.14 7.89
CA ILE A 157 -2.60 -16.30 8.83
C ILE A 157 -3.78 -15.43 8.39
N SER A 158 -3.48 -14.27 7.83
CA SER A 158 -4.43 -13.29 7.34
C SER A 158 -4.02 -12.86 5.91
N ASP A 159 -4.37 -11.64 5.53
CA ASP A 159 -4.15 -11.08 4.19
C ASP A 159 -4.98 -11.79 3.10
N GLU A 160 -6.20 -12.16 3.44
CA GLU A 160 -7.17 -12.78 2.53
C GLU A 160 -7.38 -11.87 1.30
N ALA A 161 -7.54 -12.45 0.13
CA ALA A 161 -7.66 -11.77 -1.17
C ALA A 161 -6.38 -11.05 -1.66
N SER A 162 -5.30 -11.04 -0.87
CA SER A 162 -4.03 -10.41 -1.27
C SER A 162 -3.31 -11.20 -2.36
N GLY A 163 -2.30 -10.55 -2.98
CA GLY A 163 -1.41 -11.22 -3.93
C GLY A 163 -0.69 -12.42 -3.32
N ALA A 164 -0.25 -12.30 -2.05
CA ALA A 164 0.38 -13.42 -1.36
C ALA A 164 -0.58 -14.60 -1.15
N ALA A 165 -1.86 -14.33 -0.84
CA ALA A 165 -2.87 -15.37 -0.70
C ALA A 165 -3.21 -16.04 -2.04
N LEU A 166 -3.32 -15.26 -3.13
CA LEU A 166 -3.52 -15.80 -4.47
C LEU A 166 -2.36 -16.71 -4.87
N GLY A 167 -1.12 -16.25 -4.68
CA GLY A 167 0.09 -17.01 -5.02
C GLY A 167 0.23 -18.28 -4.19
N LEU A 168 -0.02 -18.22 -2.89
CA LEU A 168 -0.02 -19.40 -2.02
C LEU A 168 -1.03 -20.44 -2.50
N SER A 169 -2.23 -20.00 -2.89
CA SER A 169 -3.25 -20.88 -3.43
C SER A 169 -2.81 -21.50 -4.76
N ALA A 170 -2.20 -20.73 -5.65
CA ALA A 170 -1.67 -21.23 -6.92
C ALA A 170 -0.59 -22.29 -6.72
N VAL A 171 0.42 -22.03 -5.86
CA VAL A 171 1.49 -22.98 -5.54
C VAL A 171 0.92 -24.26 -4.92
N ARG A 172 -0.03 -24.16 -4.00
CA ARG A 172 -0.70 -25.32 -3.40
C ARG A 172 -1.44 -26.18 -4.43
N HIS A 173 -2.13 -25.56 -5.39
CA HIS A 173 -2.83 -26.28 -6.47
C HIS A 173 -1.84 -26.91 -7.44
N ALA A 174 -0.78 -26.21 -7.81
CA ALA A 174 0.26 -26.71 -8.68
C ALA A 174 0.95 -27.96 -8.09
N LEU A 175 1.29 -27.95 -6.81
CA LEU A 175 1.85 -29.12 -6.13
C LEU A 175 0.90 -30.31 -6.10
N ARG A 176 -0.41 -30.08 -5.92
CA ARG A 176 -1.42 -31.16 -5.97
C ARG A 176 -1.57 -31.75 -7.38
N ALA A 177 -1.39 -30.95 -8.42
CA ALA A 177 -1.37 -31.44 -9.80
C ALA A 177 -0.10 -32.26 -10.06
N LEU A 178 1.05 -31.75 -9.60
CA LEU A 178 2.36 -32.43 -9.80
C LEU A 178 2.44 -33.79 -9.12
N ASP A 179 1.83 -33.96 -7.93
CA ASP A 179 1.78 -35.24 -7.23
C ASP A 179 0.57 -36.14 -7.61
N GLY A 180 -0.25 -35.70 -8.57
CA GLY A 180 -1.36 -36.47 -9.13
C GLY A 180 -2.66 -36.46 -8.30
N ARG A 181 -2.75 -35.67 -7.25
CA ARG A 181 -4.01 -35.51 -6.44
C ARG A 181 -5.10 -34.75 -7.17
N THR A 182 -4.75 -33.92 -8.16
CA THR A 182 -5.68 -33.19 -9.02
C THR A 182 -5.20 -33.22 -10.47
N GLN A 183 -6.11 -32.92 -11.40
CA GLN A 183 -5.71 -32.76 -12.80
C GLN A 183 -4.87 -31.50 -12.96
N SER A 184 -3.89 -31.56 -13.85
CA SER A 184 -3.10 -30.41 -14.26
C SER A 184 -3.97 -29.42 -15.03
N THR A 185 -3.62 -28.14 -14.90
CA THR A 185 -4.23 -27.04 -15.64
C THR A 185 -3.12 -26.14 -16.21
N PRO A 186 -3.42 -25.29 -17.20
CA PRO A 186 -2.44 -24.34 -17.71
C PRO A 186 -1.82 -23.45 -16.62
N LEU A 187 -2.60 -23.06 -15.57
CA LEU A 187 -2.06 -22.36 -14.43
C LEU A 187 -1.07 -23.23 -13.65
N SER A 188 -1.44 -24.47 -13.30
CA SER A 188 -0.56 -25.35 -12.53
C SER A 188 0.76 -25.60 -13.24
N ASP A 189 0.72 -25.85 -14.56
CA ASP A 189 1.93 -26.08 -15.39
C ASP A 189 2.80 -24.82 -15.45
N ALA A 190 2.19 -23.64 -15.56
CA ALA A 190 2.94 -22.38 -15.55
C ALA A 190 3.58 -22.07 -14.20
N VAL A 191 2.99 -22.52 -13.09
CA VAL A 191 3.56 -22.39 -11.75
C VAL A 191 4.68 -23.40 -11.53
N THR A 192 4.46 -24.69 -11.82
CA THR A 192 5.50 -25.73 -11.63
C THR A 192 6.70 -25.53 -12.55
N GLY A 193 6.47 -25.02 -13.76
CA GLY A 193 7.55 -24.68 -14.70
C GLY A 193 8.52 -23.62 -14.20
N GLN A 194 8.12 -22.75 -13.22
CA GLN A 194 9.06 -21.83 -12.56
C GLN A 194 10.03 -22.55 -11.59
N PHE A 195 9.77 -23.81 -11.31
CA PHE A 195 10.56 -24.68 -10.43
C PHE A 195 11.05 -25.94 -11.15
N ASP A 196 11.16 -25.90 -12.48
CA ASP A 196 11.59 -27.05 -13.31
C ASP A 196 10.78 -28.31 -13.01
N ASP A 197 9.47 -28.17 -12.70
CA ASP A 197 8.55 -29.24 -12.30
C ASP A 197 9.07 -30.07 -11.10
N SER A 198 9.88 -29.48 -10.25
CA SER A 198 10.53 -30.10 -9.10
C SER A 198 9.87 -29.70 -7.76
N THR A 199 9.31 -30.69 -7.06
CA THR A 199 8.82 -30.49 -5.69
C THR A 199 9.94 -30.08 -4.73
N ALA A 200 11.17 -30.59 -4.94
CA ALA A 200 12.33 -30.24 -4.13
C ALA A 200 12.68 -28.75 -4.29
N ALA A 201 12.64 -28.22 -5.52
CA ALA A 201 12.89 -26.80 -5.78
C ALA A 201 11.83 -25.89 -5.11
N VAL A 202 10.56 -26.30 -5.10
CA VAL A 202 9.50 -25.55 -4.40
C VAL A 202 9.75 -25.54 -2.88
N ILE A 203 10.20 -26.66 -2.29
CA ILE A 203 10.51 -26.75 -0.86
C ILE A 203 11.68 -25.84 -0.51
N GLU A 204 12.77 -25.87 -1.28
CA GLU A 204 13.94 -25.02 -1.09
C GLU A 204 13.56 -23.52 -1.20
N TRP A 205 12.80 -23.15 -2.24
CA TRP A 205 12.30 -21.79 -2.40
C TRP A 205 11.45 -21.34 -1.20
N MET A 206 10.57 -22.20 -0.68
CA MET A 206 9.67 -21.88 0.43
C MET A 206 10.41 -21.60 1.74
N GLU A 207 11.65 -22.12 1.94
CA GLU A 207 12.44 -21.85 3.15
C GLU A 207 12.79 -20.36 3.33
N THR A 208 12.88 -19.62 2.23
CA THR A 208 13.26 -18.20 2.22
C THR A 208 12.18 -17.27 1.67
N ALA A 209 11.12 -17.84 1.08
CA ALA A 209 10.08 -17.07 0.41
C ALA A 209 9.34 -16.12 1.37
N ALA A 210 9.34 -14.84 1.04
CA ALA A 210 8.61 -13.79 1.71
C ALA A 210 7.20 -13.61 1.08
N PRO A 211 6.27 -12.88 1.70
CA PRO A 211 4.95 -12.62 1.11
C PRO A 211 4.99 -12.03 -0.31
N GLY A 212 6.00 -11.23 -0.62
CA GLY A 212 6.23 -10.66 -1.95
C GLY A 212 6.50 -11.71 -3.02
N ASP A 213 7.23 -12.79 -2.66
CA ASP A 213 7.54 -13.88 -3.59
C ASP A 213 6.28 -14.67 -3.95
N PHE A 214 5.40 -14.92 -2.98
CA PHE A 214 4.09 -15.48 -3.27
C PHE A 214 3.24 -14.52 -4.11
N ALA A 215 3.24 -13.22 -3.80
CA ALA A 215 2.46 -12.22 -4.52
C ALA A 215 2.89 -12.08 -5.99
N SER A 216 4.12 -12.46 -6.33
CA SER A 216 4.61 -12.46 -7.72
C SER A 216 3.82 -13.40 -8.65
N PHE A 217 3.13 -14.41 -8.10
CA PHE A 217 2.24 -15.29 -8.85
C PHE A 217 0.84 -14.69 -9.12
N ALA A 218 0.44 -13.61 -8.43
CA ALA A 218 -0.90 -13.06 -8.58
C ALA A 218 -1.25 -12.61 -10.02
N PRO A 219 -0.35 -11.94 -10.78
CA PRO A 219 -0.61 -11.62 -12.18
C PRO A 219 -0.85 -12.87 -13.04
N LEU A 220 -0.14 -13.95 -12.77
CA LEU A 220 -0.32 -15.21 -13.45
C LEU A 220 -1.71 -15.81 -13.18
N VAL A 221 -2.11 -15.86 -11.90
CA VAL A 221 -3.45 -16.31 -11.48
C VAL A 221 -4.55 -15.54 -12.18
N ILE A 222 -4.46 -14.20 -12.17
CA ILE A 222 -5.47 -13.32 -12.81
C ILE A 222 -5.52 -13.58 -14.32
N SER A 223 -4.37 -13.61 -15.00
CA SER A 223 -4.31 -13.85 -16.45
C SER A 223 -4.91 -15.19 -16.85
N TYR A 224 -4.62 -16.28 -16.12
CA TYR A 224 -5.20 -17.58 -16.40
C TYR A 224 -6.69 -17.66 -16.05
N ALA A 225 -7.15 -16.95 -15.02
CA ALA A 225 -8.57 -16.87 -14.70
C ALA A 225 -9.37 -16.19 -15.83
N GLU A 226 -8.85 -15.11 -16.40
CA GLU A 226 -9.43 -14.42 -17.57
C GLU A 226 -9.49 -15.32 -18.80
N ARG A 227 -8.50 -16.18 -19.00
CA ARG A 227 -8.44 -17.18 -20.10
C ARG A 227 -9.32 -18.42 -19.84
N GLY A 228 -9.98 -18.52 -18.69
CA GLY A 228 -10.93 -19.58 -18.38
C GLY A 228 -10.36 -20.79 -17.66
N ASP A 229 -9.10 -20.75 -17.18
CA ASP A 229 -8.56 -21.79 -16.32
C ASP A 229 -9.43 -21.92 -15.06
N TYR A 230 -9.95 -23.14 -14.81
CA TYR A 230 -10.95 -23.34 -13.77
C TYR A 230 -10.39 -23.21 -12.35
N ILE A 231 -9.11 -23.58 -12.13
CA ILE A 231 -8.41 -23.41 -10.85
C ILE A 231 -8.13 -21.93 -10.61
N ALA A 232 -7.56 -21.23 -11.60
CA ALA A 232 -7.33 -19.79 -11.49
C ALA A 232 -8.61 -19.02 -11.18
N ARG A 233 -9.71 -19.36 -11.88
CA ARG A 233 -11.03 -18.75 -11.60
C ARG A 233 -11.52 -19.05 -10.20
N SER A 234 -11.33 -20.27 -9.68
CA SER A 234 -11.73 -20.61 -8.31
C SER A 234 -10.95 -19.79 -7.27
N ILE A 235 -9.64 -19.57 -7.50
CA ILE A 235 -8.80 -18.75 -6.63
C ILE A 235 -9.28 -17.28 -6.63
N VAL A 236 -9.53 -16.71 -7.83
CA VAL A 236 -10.03 -15.33 -7.94
C VAL A 236 -11.42 -15.18 -7.31
N ILE A 237 -12.33 -16.11 -7.54
CA ILE A 237 -13.67 -16.09 -6.93
C ILE A 237 -13.61 -16.14 -5.39
N GLU A 238 -12.70 -16.95 -4.84
CA GLU A 238 -12.49 -17.00 -3.39
C GLU A 238 -11.97 -15.67 -2.85
N ALA A 239 -10.98 -15.08 -3.51
CA ALA A 239 -10.47 -13.74 -3.16
C ALA A 239 -11.57 -12.67 -3.19
N VAL A 240 -12.40 -12.70 -4.23
CA VAL A 240 -13.53 -11.77 -4.38
C VAL A 240 -14.55 -11.92 -3.25
N ARG A 241 -14.85 -13.14 -2.81
CA ARG A 241 -15.75 -13.38 -1.66
C ARG A 241 -15.21 -12.75 -0.37
N HIS A 242 -13.90 -12.80 -0.14
CA HIS A 242 -13.27 -12.11 0.99
C HIS A 242 -13.40 -10.60 0.87
N ILE A 243 -13.12 -10.02 -0.33
CA ILE A 243 -13.31 -8.59 -0.58
C ILE A 243 -14.74 -8.15 -0.30
N GLU A 244 -15.72 -8.89 -0.83
CA GLU A 244 -17.14 -8.60 -0.62
C GLU A 244 -17.52 -8.65 0.87
N ARG A 245 -17.01 -9.64 1.62
CA ARG A 245 -17.24 -9.71 3.06
C ARG A 245 -16.60 -8.56 3.83
N PHE A 246 -15.39 -8.12 3.45
CA PHE A 246 -14.79 -6.91 4.01
C PHE A 246 -15.69 -5.69 3.78
N ILE A 247 -16.14 -5.48 2.55
CA ILE A 247 -16.99 -4.34 2.17
C ILE A 247 -18.30 -4.37 2.95
N GLU A 248 -18.99 -5.52 3.03
CA GLU A 248 -20.21 -5.69 3.82
C GLU A 248 -19.96 -5.28 5.27
N THR A 249 -18.89 -5.81 5.91
CA THR A 249 -18.55 -5.51 7.31
C THR A 249 -18.19 -4.04 7.52
N ILE A 250 -17.52 -3.39 6.56
CA ILE A 250 -17.22 -1.95 6.58
C ILE A 250 -18.52 -1.13 6.73
N PHE A 251 -19.53 -1.43 5.91
CA PHE A 251 -20.81 -0.71 5.99
C PHE A 251 -21.62 -1.10 7.23
N GLU A 252 -21.58 -2.36 7.69
CA GLU A 252 -22.15 -2.80 8.99
C GLU A 252 -21.56 -2.01 10.17
N LYS A 253 -20.27 -1.62 10.10
CA LYS A 253 -19.60 -0.77 11.09
C LYS A 253 -19.93 0.73 10.96
N GLY A 254 -20.76 1.12 10.00
CA GLY A 254 -21.28 2.47 9.84
C GLY A 254 -20.43 3.39 8.96
N ALA A 255 -19.46 2.87 8.21
CA ALA A 255 -18.73 3.71 7.27
C ALA A 255 -19.69 4.24 6.18
N PRO A 256 -19.70 5.56 5.88
CA PRO A 256 -20.61 6.14 4.89
C PRO A 256 -20.20 5.84 3.44
N ARG A 257 -18.95 5.45 3.22
CA ARG A 257 -18.34 5.17 1.91
C ARG A 257 -17.13 4.25 2.05
N CYS A 258 -16.79 3.56 0.96
CA CYS A 258 -15.62 2.69 0.90
C CYS A 258 -14.93 2.82 -0.46
N SER A 259 -13.60 2.90 -0.49
CA SER A 259 -12.79 2.79 -1.71
C SER A 259 -11.97 1.52 -1.69
N LEU A 260 -11.93 0.82 -2.83
CA LEU A 260 -11.08 -0.35 -3.04
C LEU A 260 -9.77 0.13 -3.68
N MET A 261 -8.65 -0.12 -3.00
CA MET A 261 -7.34 0.41 -3.36
C MET A 261 -6.28 -0.71 -3.41
N GLY A 262 -5.08 -0.38 -3.87
CA GLY A 262 -3.95 -1.31 -3.98
C GLY A 262 -3.78 -1.88 -5.37
N GLY A 263 -2.63 -2.51 -5.62
CA GLY A 263 -2.23 -2.97 -6.96
C GLY A 263 -3.14 -4.03 -7.59
N LEU A 264 -3.89 -4.77 -6.79
CA LEU A 264 -4.84 -5.78 -7.29
C LEU A 264 -6.27 -5.26 -7.44
N ALA A 265 -6.58 -4.07 -6.93
CA ALA A 265 -7.93 -3.52 -6.92
C ALA A 265 -8.57 -3.47 -8.32
N ALA A 266 -7.87 -2.91 -9.31
CA ALA A 266 -8.34 -2.80 -10.68
C ALA A 266 -8.59 -4.17 -11.34
N HIS A 267 -7.79 -5.18 -11.01
CA HIS A 267 -7.88 -6.53 -11.56
C HIS A 267 -9.00 -7.35 -10.92
N LEU A 268 -9.30 -7.13 -9.64
CA LEU A 268 -10.32 -7.89 -8.91
C LEU A 268 -11.70 -7.24 -8.96
N ARG A 269 -11.77 -5.90 -9.15
CA ARG A 269 -13.04 -5.16 -9.25
C ARG A 269 -14.03 -5.72 -10.31
N PRO A 270 -13.60 -6.11 -11.53
CA PRO A 270 -14.52 -6.68 -12.54
C PRO A 270 -15.16 -8.00 -12.12
N TRP A 271 -14.61 -8.69 -11.12
CA TRP A 271 -15.13 -9.96 -10.60
C TRP A 271 -16.12 -9.79 -9.44
N LEU A 272 -16.26 -8.56 -8.90
CA LEU A 272 -17.23 -8.25 -7.85
C LEU A 272 -18.66 -8.36 -8.39
N ARG A 273 -19.58 -8.73 -7.53
CA ARG A 273 -21.02 -8.60 -7.85
C ARG A 273 -21.37 -7.13 -8.09
N ALA A 274 -22.28 -6.86 -9.04
CA ALA A 274 -22.72 -5.51 -9.37
C ALA A 274 -23.11 -4.69 -8.12
N ARG A 275 -23.93 -5.30 -7.24
CA ARG A 275 -24.33 -4.70 -5.96
C ARG A 275 -23.14 -4.22 -5.13
N THR A 276 -22.08 -5.01 -5.03
CA THR A 276 -20.89 -4.65 -4.22
C THR A 276 -20.08 -3.57 -4.91
N SER A 277 -19.93 -3.65 -6.24
CA SER A 277 -19.21 -2.64 -7.02
C SER A 277 -19.91 -1.26 -6.95
N GLU A 278 -21.24 -1.21 -6.90
CA GLU A 278 -22.04 0.01 -6.75
C GLU A 278 -21.89 0.68 -5.39
N MET A 279 -21.48 -0.08 -4.34
CA MET A 279 -21.22 0.46 -3.00
C MET A 279 -19.88 1.17 -2.91
N LEU A 280 -18.98 0.96 -3.87
CA LEU A 280 -17.64 1.53 -3.87
C LEU A 280 -17.62 2.92 -4.49
N VAL A 281 -16.82 3.81 -3.90
CA VAL A 281 -16.52 5.13 -4.45
C VAL A 281 -15.07 5.17 -4.93
N GLU A 282 -14.81 5.99 -5.96
CA GLU A 282 -13.43 6.23 -6.39
C GLU A 282 -12.69 7.05 -5.32
N PRO A 283 -11.41 6.72 -5.04
CA PRO A 283 -10.60 7.52 -4.13
C PRO A 283 -10.34 8.90 -4.74
N ALA A 284 -10.40 9.95 -3.92
CA ALA A 284 -10.13 11.32 -4.36
C ALA A 284 -8.64 11.56 -4.66
N GLY A 285 -7.75 10.76 -4.09
CA GLY A 285 -6.31 10.78 -4.29
C GLY A 285 -5.65 9.50 -3.77
N ASP A 286 -4.36 9.38 -3.98
CA ASP A 286 -3.52 8.24 -3.59
C ASP A 286 -2.89 8.41 -2.20
N ALA A 287 -2.08 7.44 -1.77
CA ALA A 287 -1.38 7.47 -0.48
C ALA A 287 -0.35 8.63 -0.40
N VAL A 288 0.30 8.98 -1.52
CA VAL A 288 1.25 10.10 -1.55
C VAL A 288 0.52 11.43 -1.34
N SER A 289 -0.65 11.61 -1.95
CA SER A 289 -1.54 12.76 -1.71
C SER A 289 -1.93 12.85 -0.23
N GLY A 290 -2.26 11.71 0.39
CA GLY A 290 -2.53 11.64 1.83
C GLY A 290 -1.31 11.97 2.69
N ALA A 291 -0.12 11.54 2.29
CA ALA A 291 1.13 11.90 2.96
C ALA A 291 1.43 13.41 2.86
N LEU A 292 1.16 14.05 1.71
CA LEU A 292 1.24 15.50 1.56
C LEU A 292 0.26 16.24 2.49
N MET A 293 -0.97 15.73 2.63
CA MET A 293 -1.94 16.26 3.61
C MET A 293 -1.42 16.11 5.04
N LEU A 294 -0.83 14.97 5.37
CA LEU A 294 -0.21 14.69 6.67
C LEU A 294 0.94 15.67 6.96
N ALA A 295 1.75 16.03 5.95
CA ALA A 295 2.80 17.04 6.02
C ALA A 295 2.25 18.43 6.35
N GLY A 296 0.96 18.66 6.17
CA GLY A 296 0.29 19.95 6.35
C GLY A 296 0.26 20.81 5.09
N ALA A 297 0.40 20.19 3.91
CA ALA A 297 0.25 20.90 2.65
C ALA A 297 -1.17 21.50 2.52
N PRO A 298 -1.31 22.70 1.93
CA PRO A 298 -2.63 23.28 1.68
C PRO A 298 -3.50 22.35 0.82
N HIS A 299 -4.75 22.15 1.21
CA HIS A 299 -5.65 21.20 0.52
C HIS A 299 -5.76 21.47 -0.99
N ALA A 300 -5.87 22.76 -1.37
CA ALA A 300 -5.90 23.14 -2.77
C ALA A 300 -4.60 22.79 -3.54
N ALA A 301 -3.45 22.84 -2.86
CA ALA A 301 -2.18 22.45 -3.45
C ALA A 301 -2.12 20.94 -3.70
N VAL A 302 -2.56 20.11 -2.73
CA VAL A 302 -2.64 18.66 -2.87
C VAL A 302 -3.59 18.25 -4.01
N GLN A 303 -4.75 18.90 -4.12
CA GLN A 303 -5.69 18.62 -5.22
C GLN A 303 -5.10 18.94 -6.61
N ARG A 304 -4.37 20.06 -6.74
CA ARG A 304 -3.69 20.40 -8.01
C ARG A 304 -2.60 19.38 -8.36
N ALA A 305 -1.79 18.99 -7.38
CA ALA A 305 -0.77 17.98 -7.57
C ALA A 305 -1.36 16.62 -8.00
N ALA A 306 -2.47 16.19 -7.37
CA ALA A 306 -3.16 14.93 -7.72
C ALA A 306 -3.81 14.95 -9.12
N SER A 307 -4.19 16.12 -9.62
CA SER A 307 -4.89 16.28 -10.92
C SER A 307 -3.93 16.34 -12.11
N ASN A 308 -2.61 16.30 -11.89
CA ASN A 308 -1.62 16.36 -12.97
C ASN A 308 -1.56 15.00 -13.70
N PRO A 309 -1.87 14.92 -15.03
CA PRO A 309 -1.94 13.66 -15.76
C PRO A 309 -0.61 12.90 -15.90
N GLU A 310 0.51 13.54 -15.61
CA GLU A 310 1.84 12.91 -15.63
C GLU A 310 2.08 12.00 -14.40
N ASN A 311 1.19 12.04 -13.40
CA ASN A 311 1.33 11.33 -12.12
C ASN A 311 0.82 9.87 -12.13
N GLY A 312 0.25 9.39 -13.23
CA GLY A 312 -0.41 8.07 -13.37
C GLY A 312 0.32 7.02 -14.21
N ALA A 313 1.57 7.26 -14.64
CA ALA A 313 2.32 6.33 -15.49
C ALA A 313 3.42 5.55 -14.73
#